data_d52626b3ac99f6cc852f0c6836e9ed8a
#
_entry.id   d52626b3ac99f6cc852f0c6836e9ed8a
#
_cell.length_a   1.000
_cell.length_b   1.000
_cell.length_c   1.000
_cell.angle_alpha   90.00
_cell.angle_beta   90.00
_cell.angle_gamma   90.00
#
_symmetry.space_group_name_H-M   'P 1'
#
loop_
_entity.id
_entity.type
_entity.pdbx_description
1 polymer ?
#
loop_
_entity_poly.entity_id
_entity_poly.type
_entity_poly.pdbx_seq_one_letter_code
_entity_poly.pdbx_strand_id
1 'polypeptide(L)'
;MTTSTELKSGASRSVADPPPRQPLPWRSYHQTVRRIVAKWNPNHGNYGVHDHEFVEIAVIASGTCRHQTILGEFRPAAGDVYLFRPGAWHGYVGVQRLSLYNCCFDTALLGRELGWMADEPYLGNLLWALPLSPRQRGMVALRLPPAAFTACRKVLDSLCELAKFDHQSYFGDQIGLLTQILSLLARHTPRPPTATPGNIRARRAVSVALKCIDDAPAKGWTLSSLASRVDVEATYFSRLFRAAVGLPPMSYLRRRRLEMATTLLRRDDLAIGDVGATAGWPDANYFSRTFRNHFGMTPSRYRQRFREGRHPG
;
A
#
# COMPACT_ATOMS: atom_id res chain seq x y z
N MET A 1 -9.43 -21.03 -25.79
CA MET A 1 -9.25 -19.70 -26.43
C MET A 1 -9.98 -18.69 -25.55
N THR A 2 -9.30 -18.10 -24.59
CA THR A 2 -9.85 -17.07 -23.69
C THR A 2 -9.23 -15.75 -24.11
N THR A 3 -10.03 -14.92 -24.77
CA THR A 3 -9.66 -13.56 -25.17
C THR A 3 -9.56 -12.70 -23.92
N SER A 4 -8.32 -12.39 -23.53
CA SER A 4 -8.01 -11.37 -22.53
C SER A 4 -8.42 -10.01 -23.10
N THR A 5 -9.54 -9.48 -22.62
CA THR A 5 -10.02 -8.16 -23.06
C THR A 5 -9.20 -7.10 -22.31
N GLU A 6 -8.09 -6.66 -22.90
CA GLU A 6 -7.48 -5.41 -22.51
C GLU A 6 -8.54 -4.31 -22.62
N LEU A 7 -8.72 -3.54 -21.55
CA LEU A 7 -9.47 -2.28 -21.61
C LEU A 7 -8.78 -1.43 -22.70
N LYS A 8 -9.36 -1.38 -23.90
CA LYS A 8 -8.91 -0.46 -24.94
C LYS A 8 -8.93 0.93 -24.31
N SER A 9 -7.76 1.47 -24.05
CA SER A 9 -7.59 2.81 -23.55
C SER A 9 -8.20 3.78 -24.57
N GLY A 10 -9.32 4.35 -24.22
CA GLY A 10 -9.77 5.59 -24.83
C GLY A 10 -8.89 6.74 -24.37
N ALA A 11 -7.58 6.56 -24.33
CA ALA A 11 -6.62 7.56 -23.93
C ALA A 11 -6.46 8.57 -25.06
N SER A 12 -7.30 9.60 -25.03
CA SER A 12 -7.09 10.83 -25.79
C SER A 12 -6.49 11.89 -24.85
N ARG A 13 -5.32 12.37 -25.23
CA ARG A 13 -4.62 13.62 -24.88
C ARG A 13 -3.41 13.49 -23.96
N SER A 14 -2.37 14.22 -24.36
CA SER A 14 -1.13 14.53 -23.65
C SER A 14 -1.37 14.77 -22.17
N VAL A 15 -0.55 14.13 -21.36
CA VAL A 15 -0.50 14.32 -19.91
C VAL A 15 -0.11 15.79 -19.67
N ALA A 16 -1.11 16.64 -19.42
CA ALA A 16 -0.88 17.93 -18.78
C ALA A 16 -0.20 17.69 -17.43
N ASP A 17 0.59 18.64 -16.96
CA ASP A 17 1.20 18.59 -15.64
C ASP A 17 0.17 18.11 -14.61
N PRO A 18 0.56 17.16 -13.75
CA PRO A 18 -0.39 16.62 -12.80
C PRO A 18 -0.98 17.75 -11.96
N PRO A 19 -2.31 17.78 -11.77
CA PRO A 19 -2.93 18.78 -10.93
C PRO A 19 -2.35 18.74 -9.51
N PRO A 20 -2.43 19.83 -8.73
CA PRO A 20 -1.96 19.85 -7.35
C PRO A 20 -2.55 18.68 -6.58
N ARG A 21 -1.68 17.86 -5.97
CA ARG A 21 -2.02 16.60 -5.31
C ARG A 21 -2.10 16.80 -3.81
N GLN A 22 -3.05 16.15 -3.18
CA GLN A 22 -3.07 16.00 -1.73
C GLN A 22 -2.54 14.60 -1.38
N PRO A 23 -1.32 14.48 -0.81
CA PRO A 23 -0.84 13.19 -0.35
C PRO A 23 -1.68 12.72 0.83
N LEU A 24 -2.20 11.49 0.77
CA LEU A 24 -2.91 10.85 1.86
C LEU A 24 -1.98 9.86 2.57
N PRO A 25 -1.39 10.22 3.71
CA PRO A 25 -0.62 9.28 4.50
C PRO A 25 -1.56 8.23 5.10
N TRP A 26 -1.09 6.97 5.22
CA TRP A 26 -1.85 5.85 5.77
C TRP A 26 -2.61 6.20 7.06
N ARG A 27 -2.01 7.01 7.93
CA ARG A 27 -2.59 7.41 9.20
C ARG A 27 -3.74 8.42 9.11
N SER A 28 -3.75 9.26 8.09
CA SER A 28 -4.86 10.19 7.84
C SER A 28 -6.08 9.44 7.34
N TYR A 29 -5.87 8.32 6.65
CA TYR A 29 -6.95 7.48 6.13
C TYR A 29 -7.48 6.50 7.20
N HIS A 30 -6.61 6.10 8.16
CA HIS A 30 -6.95 5.15 9.22
C HIS A 30 -6.38 5.59 10.56
N GLN A 31 -7.23 6.06 11.46
CA GLN A 31 -6.87 6.51 12.81
C GLN A 31 -6.38 5.37 13.74
N THR A 32 -6.31 4.14 13.25
CA THR A 32 -5.94 2.93 14.01
C THR A 32 -4.77 2.18 13.39
N VAL A 33 -4.14 1.30 14.17
CA VAL A 33 -3.03 0.40 13.78
C VAL A 33 -3.44 -0.65 12.73
N ARG A 34 -4.53 -0.45 12.02
CA ARG A 34 -5.04 -1.39 11.01
C ARG A 34 -4.10 -1.43 9.81
N ARG A 35 -3.73 -2.63 9.38
CA ARG A 35 -2.87 -2.85 8.21
C ARG A 35 -3.64 -3.16 6.94
N ILE A 36 -4.91 -3.56 7.08
CA ILE A 36 -5.84 -3.83 6.00
C ILE A 36 -7.15 -3.13 6.34
N VAL A 37 -7.72 -2.44 5.37
CA VAL A 37 -9.01 -1.77 5.51
C VAL A 37 -9.81 -1.98 4.25
N ALA A 38 -11.00 -2.54 4.39
CA ALA A 38 -11.96 -2.62 3.31
C ALA A 38 -13.20 -1.78 3.67
N LYS A 39 -13.69 -1.05 2.70
CA LYS A 39 -14.91 -0.22 2.82
C LYS A 39 -15.81 -0.43 1.61
N TRP A 40 -17.09 -0.64 1.88
CA TRP A 40 -18.14 -0.46 0.91
C TRP A 40 -18.58 1.02 0.90
N ASN A 41 -18.56 1.66 -0.25
CA ASN A 41 -19.00 3.04 -0.47
C ASN A 41 -20.19 3.03 -1.42
N PRO A 42 -21.44 3.02 -0.92
CA PRO A 42 -22.65 2.93 -1.78
C PRO A 42 -22.95 4.22 -2.53
N ASN A 43 -22.46 5.36 -2.07
CA ASN A 43 -22.65 6.68 -2.64
C ASN A 43 -21.32 7.45 -2.60
N HIS A 44 -20.36 7.01 -3.41
CA HIS A 44 -19.09 7.71 -3.52
C HIS A 44 -19.29 9.04 -4.25
N GLY A 45 -18.83 10.14 -3.63
CA GLY A 45 -18.89 11.47 -4.20
C GLY A 45 -17.70 11.81 -5.11
N ASN A 46 -17.70 13.05 -5.62
CA ASN A 46 -16.50 13.61 -6.23
C ASN A 46 -15.36 13.62 -5.23
N TYR A 47 -14.17 13.23 -5.67
CA TYR A 47 -12.98 13.22 -4.84
C TYR A 47 -11.79 13.76 -5.63
N GLY A 48 -11.15 14.78 -5.08
CA GLY A 48 -10.04 15.48 -5.74
C GLY A 48 -8.84 14.55 -6.01
N VAL A 49 -7.98 14.97 -6.91
CA VAL A 49 -6.77 14.22 -7.24
C VAL A 49 -5.86 14.13 -6.02
N HIS A 50 -5.48 12.90 -5.68
CA HIS A 50 -4.64 12.56 -4.54
C HIS A 50 -3.73 11.38 -4.87
N ASP A 51 -2.70 11.18 -4.08
CA ASP A 51 -1.89 9.98 -4.01
C ASP A 51 -1.81 9.47 -2.57
N HIS A 52 -1.29 8.27 -2.36
CA HIS A 52 -1.21 7.66 -1.04
C HIS A 52 0.04 6.79 -0.88
N GLU A 53 0.37 6.47 0.39
CA GLU A 53 1.56 5.66 0.76
C GLU A 53 1.24 4.16 0.89
N PHE A 54 0.04 3.72 0.53
CA PHE A 54 -0.44 2.34 0.65
C PHE A 54 -0.85 1.77 -0.71
N VAL A 55 -1.13 0.48 -0.75
CA VAL A 55 -1.77 -0.14 -1.92
C VAL A 55 -3.27 0.01 -1.77
N GLU A 56 -3.92 0.51 -2.82
CA GLU A 56 -5.38 0.58 -2.91
C GLU A 56 -5.89 -0.28 -4.06
N ILE A 57 -6.98 -1.00 -3.80
CA ILE A 57 -7.75 -1.73 -4.80
C ILE A 57 -9.15 -1.13 -4.78
N ALA A 58 -9.51 -0.42 -5.86
CA ALA A 58 -10.85 0.09 -6.08
C ALA A 58 -11.61 -0.83 -7.03
N VAL A 59 -12.76 -1.38 -6.58
CA VAL A 59 -13.61 -2.26 -7.38
C VAL A 59 -14.95 -1.57 -7.62
N ILE A 60 -15.22 -1.21 -8.86
CA ILE A 60 -16.43 -0.49 -9.25
C ILE A 60 -17.63 -1.43 -9.26
N ALA A 61 -18.67 -1.08 -8.52
CA ALA A 61 -19.88 -1.88 -8.43
C ALA A 61 -21.03 -1.33 -9.28
N SER A 62 -21.19 -0.02 -9.36
CA SER A 62 -22.21 0.61 -10.19
C SER A 62 -21.95 2.11 -10.35
N GLY A 63 -22.77 2.79 -11.16
CA GLY A 63 -22.70 4.23 -11.38
C GLY A 63 -21.70 4.64 -12.45
N THR A 64 -21.52 5.94 -12.62
CA THR A 64 -20.62 6.51 -13.63
C THR A 64 -19.80 7.66 -13.05
N CYS A 65 -18.61 7.88 -13.59
CA CYS A 65 -17.77 9.04 -13.31
C CYS A 65 -16.68 9.17 -14.39
N ARG A 66 -15.93 10.26 -14.31
CA ARG A 66 -14.61 10.36 -14.94
C ARG A 66 -13.56 10.08 -13.87
N HIS A 67 -12.86 8.96 -14.02
CA HIS A 67 -11.78 8.56 -13.12
C HIS A 67 -10.48 9.08 -13.70
N GLN A 68 -9.98 10.18 -13.15
CA GLN A 68 -8.70 10.79 -13.51
C GLN A 68 -7.58 10.03 -12.84
N THR A 69 -6.60 9.59 -13.60
CA THR A 69 -5.49 8.77 -13.08
C THR A 69 -4.16 9.15 -13.71
N ILE A 70 -3.08 8.62 -13.15
CA ILE A 70 -1.73 8.78 -13.69
C ILE A 70 -1.57 8.25 -15.13
N LEU A 71 -2.48 7.37 -15.59
CA LEU A 71 -2.51 6.82 -16.96
C LEU A 71 -3.46 7.57 -17.89
N GLY A 72 -4.16 8.59 -17.41
CA GLY A 72 -5.18 9.31 -18.13
C GLY A 72 -6.57 9.19 -17.51
N GLU A 73 -7.60 9.54 -18.26
CA GLU A 73 -8.99 9.51 -17.81
C GLU A 73 -9.67 8.21 -18.25
N PHE A 74 -10.36 7.56 -17.31
CA PHE A 74 -11.18 6.37 -17.54
C PHE A 74 -12.67 6.70 -17.29
N ARG A 75 -13.53 5.93 -17.92
CA ARG A 75 -14.97 5.87 -17.62
C ARG A 75 -15.29 4.50 -17.07
N PRO A 76 -15.19 4.31 -15.75
CA PRO A 76 -15.36 3.00 -15.14
C PRO A 76 -16.79 2.50 -15.25
N ALA A 77 -16.92 1.18 -15.30
CA ALA A 77 -18.18 0.47 -15.24
C ALA A 77 -18.11 -0.68 -14.23
N ALA A 78 -19.23 -1.28 -13.91
CA ALA A 78 -19.29 -2.42 -12.98
C ALA A 78 -18.33 -3.54 -13.41
N GLY A 79 -17.55 -4.05 -12.46
CA GLY A 79 -16.52 -5.05 -12.68
C GLY A 79 -15.13 -4.49 -13.03
N ASP A 80 -15.01 -3.17 -13.24
CA ASP A 80 -13.68 -2.56 -13.38
C ASP A 80 -12.97 -2.54 -12.02
N VAL A 81 -11.68 -2.86 -12.07
CA VAL A 81 -10.80 -2.88 -10.91
C VAL A 81 -9.57 -2.05 -11.20
N TYR A 82 -9.22 -1.21 -10.26
CA TYR A 82 -8.03 -0.37 -10.30
C TYR A 82 -7.17 -0.65 -9.07
N LEU A 83 -5.94 -1.11 -9.32
CA LEU A 83 -4.94 -1.28 -8.27
C LEU A 83 -3.93 -0.14 -8.36
N PHE A 84 -3.76 0.58 -7.28
CA PHE A 84 -2.79 1.68 -7.15
C PHE A 84 -1.69 1.31 -6.17
N ARG A 85 -0.46 1.51 -6.61
CA ARG A 85 0.72 1.47 -5.76
C ARG A 85 1.00 2.86 -5.19
N PRO A 86 1.77 2.97 -4.10
CA PRO A 86 2.17 4.26 -3.55
C PRO A 86 2.72 5.22 -4.61
N GLY A 87 2.25 6.47 -4.57
CA GLY A 87 2.62 7.54 -5.50
C GLY A 87 1.89 7.54 -6.85
N ALA A 88 1.08 6.52 -7.15
CA ALA A 88 0.14 6.59 -8.27
C ALA A 88 -1.07 7.44 -7.85
N TRP A 89 -1.31 8.53 -8.57
CA TRP A 89 -2.37 9.46 -8.23
C TRP A 89 -3.66 9.15 -8.99
N HIS A 90 -4.79 9.46 -8.38
CA HIS A 90 -6.12 9.34 -8.98
C HIS A 90 -7.15 10.28 -8.32
N GLY A 91 -8.33 10.41 -8.95
CA GLY A 91 -9.45 11.21 -8.46
C GLY A 91 -10.72 10.92 -9.24
N TYR A 92 -11.88 11.24 -8.65
CA TYR A 92 -13.19 10.99 -9.24
C TYR A 92 -13.95 12.30 -9.43
N VAL A 93 -14.39 12.58 -10.65
CA VAL A 93 -15.14 13.81 -11.01
C VAL A 93 -16.37 13.48 -11.85
N GLY A 94 -17.40 14.32 -11.73
CA GLY A 94 -18.66 14.10 -12.44
C GLY A 94 -19.37 12.81 -12.02
N VAL A 95 -19.29 12.50 -10.74
CA VAL A 95 -19.82 11.27 -10.15
C VAL A 95 -21.34 11.24 -10.18
N GLN A 96 -21.93 10.13 -10.67
CA GLN A 96 -23.36 9.89 -10.69
C GLN A 96 -23.64 8.49 -10.14
N ARG A 97 -24.22 8.42 -8.93
CA ARG A 97 -24.59 7.16 -8.24
C ARG A 97 -23.48 6.12 -8.22
N LEU A 98 -22.23 6.57 -8.08
CA LEU A 98 -21.07 5.68 -8.05
C LEU A 98 -21.07 4.90 -6.74
N SER A 99 -20.95 3.57 -6.86
CA SER A 99 -20.69 2.72 -5.73
C SER A 99 -19.48 1.83 -6.01
N LEU A 100 -18.63 1.68 -5.01
CA LEU A 100 -17.37 0.93 -5.13
C LEU A 100 -16.92 0.36 -3.78
N TYR A 101 -16.07 -0.67 -3.86
CA TYR A 101 -15.28 -1.13 -2.73
C TYR A 101 -13.89 -0.52 -2.80
N ASN A 102 -13.40 -0.01 -1.69
CA ASN A 102 -11.99 0.31 -1.48
C ASN A 102 -11.38 -0.70 -0.53
N CYS A 103 -10.39 -1.44 -1.00
CA CYS A 103 -9.55 -2.31 -0.18
C CYS A 103 -8.13 -1.76 -0.16
N CYS A 104 -7.73 -1.22 0.99
CA CYS A 104 -6.44 -0.60 1.18
C CYS A 104 -5.59 -1.44 2.13
N PHE A 105 -4.29 -1.57 1.84
CA PHE A 105 -3.38 -2.28 2.74
C PHE A 105 -1.97 -1.68 2.76
N ASP A 106 -1.31 -1.82 3.91
CA ASP A 106 0.04 -1.33 4.12
C ASP A 106 1.05 -2.09 3.24
N THR A 107 1.93 -1.38 2.57
CA THR A 107 3.02 -1.96 1.77
C THR A 107 3.95 -2.86 2.57
N ALA A 108 4.05 -2.68 3.89
CA ALA A 108 4.82 -3.57 4.76
C ALA A 108 4.36 -5.03 4.69
N LEU A 109 3.06 -5.27 4.40
CA LEU A 109 2.55 -6.63 4.22
C LEU A 109 3.22 -7.36 3.06
N LEU A 110 3.62 -6.64 2.02
CA LEU A 110 4.29 -7.21 0.84
C LEU A 110 5.71 -7.73 1.13
N GLY A 111 6.34 -7.24 2.20
CA GLY A 111 7.64 -7.76 2.65
C GLY A 111 7.54 -8.83 3.75
N ARG A 112 6.35 -9.01 4.33
CA ARG A 112 6.12 -9.87 5.50
C ARG A 112 5.12 -10.97 5.18
N GLU A 113 3.87 -10.80 5.59
CA GLU A 113 2.81 -11.80 5.51
C GLU A 113 2.51 -12.22 4.06
N LEU A 114 2.69 -11.31 3.10
CA LEU A 114 2.47 -11.53 1.66
C LEU A 114 3.77 -11.63 0.86
N GLY A 115 4.94 -11.73 1.53
CA GLY A 115 6.25 -11.72 0.87
C GLY A 115 6.44 -12.85 -0.15
N TRP A 116 5.88 -14.02 0.11
CA TRP A 116 5.91 -15.18 -0.78
C TRP A 116 5.25 -14.93 -2.15
N MET A 117 4.32 -13.98 -2.23
CA MET A 117 3.63 -13.63 -3.48
C MET A 117 4.56 -13.06 -4.56
N ALA A 118 5.74 -12.56 -4.16
CA ALA A 118 6.72 -12.06 -5.12
C ALA A 118 7.27 -13.16 -6.03
N ASP A 119 7.35 -14.39 -5.54
CA ASP A 119 7.88 -15.55 -6.24
C ASP A 119 6.79 -16.32 -7.02
N GLU A 120 5.50 -16.07 -6.72
CA GLU A 120 4.38 -16.65 -7.46
C GLU A 120 4.17 -15.87 -8.77
N PRO A 121 4.12 -16.56 -9.95
CA PRO A 121 4.15 -15.88 -11.25
C PRO A 121 3.05 -14.84 -11.47
N TYR A 122 1.81 -15.19 -11.15
CA TYR A 122 0.65 -14.30 -11.39
C TYR A 122 0.53 -13.19 -10.35
N LEU A 123 0.72 -13.51 -9.07
CA LEU A 123 0.69 -12.53 -7.98
C LEU A 123 1.89 -11.58 -8.06
N GLY A 124 3.07 -12.13 -8.33
CA GLY A 124 4.27 -11.33 -8.56
C GLY A 124 4.14 -10.42 -9.79
N ASN A 125 3.39 -10.86 -10.82
CA ASN A 125 3.07 -10.00 -11.95
C ASN A 125 2.10 -8.86 -11.54
N LEU A 126 0.99 -9.19 -10.88
CA LEU A 126 0.00 -8.20 -10.45
C LEU A 126 0.58 -7.15 -9.51
N LEU A 127 1.36 -7.58 -8.52
CA LEU A 127 1.80 -6.71 -7.43
C LEU A 127 3.13 -6.00 -7.68
N TRP A 128 3.98 -6.51 -8.59
CA TRP A 128 5.31 -5.93 -8.85
C TRP A 128 5.57 -5.67 -10.33
N ALA A 129 5.45 -6.67 -11.22
CA ALA A 129 5.92 -6.51 -12.59
C ALA A 129 5.06 -5.53 -13.40
N LEU A 130 3.75 -5.69 -13.37
CA LEU A 130 2.83 -4.80 -14.08
C LEU A 130 2.89 -3.37 -13.55
N PRO A 131 2.59 -3.11 -12.25
CA PRO A 131 2.52 -1.73 -11.78
C PRO A 131 3.85 -0.99 -11.87
N LEU A 132 4.99 -1.70 -11.79
CA LEU A 132 6.32 -1.08 -11.88
C LEU A 132 6.82 -0.89 -13.31
N SER A 133 6.09 -1.41 -14.30
CA SER A 133 6.45 -1.18 -15.70
C SER A 133 6.32 0.30 -16.07
N PRO A 134 7.17 0.82 -16.98
CA PRO A 134 7.10 2.22 -17.42
C PRO A 134 5.72 2.62 -17.98
N ARG A 135 4.98 1.66 -18.55
CA ARG A 135 3.64 1.88 -19.11
C ARG A 135 2.57 2.04 -18.04
N GLN A 136 2.70 1.36 -16.88
CA GLN A 136 1.68 1.31 -15.84
C GLN A 136 1.88 2.34 -14.73
N ARG A 137 3.08 2.88 -14.55
CA ARG A 137 3.39 4.01 -13.65
C ARG A 137 2.80 3.87 -12.23
N GLY A 138 2.75 2.66 -11.69
CA GLY A 138 2.19 2.37 -10.36
C GLY A 138 0.72 1.97 -10.33
N MET A 139 0.05 1.90 -11.47
CA MET A 139 -1.37 1.55 -11.56
C MET A 139 -1.59 0.30 -12.43
N VAL A 140 -2.56 -0.53 -12.07
CA VAL A 140 -3.08 -1.62 -12.93
C VAL A 140 -4.59 -1.45 -13.05
N ALA A 141 -5.08 -1.45 -14.29
CA ALA A 141 -6.51 -1.45 -14.58
C ALA A 141 -6.88 -2.79 -15.24
N LEU A 142 -7.93 -3.44 -14.75
CA LEU A 142 -8.47 -4.68 -15.32
C LEU A 142 -9.99 -4.71 -15.18
N ARG A 143 -10.64 -5.58 -15.97
CA ARG A 143 -12.07 -5.83 -15.87
C ARG A 143 -12.32 -7.30 -15.53
N LEU A 144 -13.10 -7.53 -14.48
CA LEU A 144 -13.54 -8.87 -14.11
C LEU A 144 -14.74 -9.30 -14.91
N PRO A 145 -14.75 -10.53 -15.45
CA PRO A 145 -15.97 -11.14 -16.00
C PRO A 145 -17.05 -11.24 -14.90
N PRO A 146 -18.36 -11.28 -15.26
CA PRO A 146 -19.45 -11.24 -14.28
C PRO A 146 -19.35 -12.28 -13.15
N ALA A 147 -18.96 -13.51 -13.43
CA ALA A 147 -18.79 -14.56 -12.42
C ALA A 147 -17.63 -14.24 -11.45
N ALA A 148 -16.49 -13.77 -11.98
CA ALA A 148 -15.33 -13.38 -11.17
C ALA A 148 -15.63 -12.11 -10.34
N PHE A 149 -16.36 -11.15 -10.90
CA PHE A 149 -16.82 -9.97 -10.19
C PHE A 149 -17.73 -10.34 -9.02
N THR A 150 -18.70 -11.23 -9.22
CA THR A 150 -19.57 -11.74 -8.15
C THR A 150 -18.78 -12.44 -7.05
N ALA A 151 -17.80 -13.26 -7.42
CA ALA A 151 -16.91 -13.93 -6.45
C ALA A 151 -16.07 -12.92 -5.66
N CYS A 152 -15.49 -11.91 -6.35
CA CYS A 152 -14.70 -10.85 -5.73
C CYS A 152 -15.53 -10.04 -4.72
N ARG A 153 -16.77 -9.68 -5.07
CA ARG A 153 -17.68 -8.97 -4.17
C ARG A 153 -17.95 -9.73 -2.88
N LYS A 154 -18.24 -11.04 -2.96
CA LYS A 154 -18.48 -11.87 -1.76
C LYS A 154 -17.28 -11.81 -0.79
N VAL A 155 -16.06 -11.89 -1.31
CA VAL A 155 -14.86 -11.82 -0.48
C VAL A 155 -14.66 -10.41 0.09
N LEU A 156 -14.94 -9.36 -0.69
CA LEU A 156 -14.88 -7.98 -0.23
C LEU A 156 -15.94 -7.69 0.84
N ASP A 157 -17.16 -8.20 0.69
CA ASP A 157 -18.22 -8.09 1.71
C ASP A 157 -17.77 -8.71 3.03
N SER A 158 -17.20 -9.93 2.99
CA SER A 158 -16.64 -10.58 4.18
C SER A 158 -15.51 -9.76 4.82
N LEU A 159 -14.62 -9.18 4.02
CA LEU A 159 -13.54 -8.33 4.51
C LEU A 159 -14.06 -7.03 5.13
N CYS A 160 -15.11 -6.42 4.55
CA CYS A 160 -15.79 -5.26 5.12
C CYS A 160 -16.47 -5.57 6.45
N GLU A 161 -17.07 -6.74 6.60
CA GLU A 161 -17.66 -7.17 7.87
C GLU A 161 -16.59 -7.35 8.96
N LEU A 162 -15.47 -8.00 8.66
CA LEU A 162 -14.35 -8.13 9.61
C LEU A 162 -13.78 -6.78 10.05
N ALA A 163 -13.88 -5.75 9.21
CA ALA A 163 -13.42 -4.41 9.57
C ALA A 163 -14.23 -3.76 10.70
N LYS A 164 -15.41 -4.29 11.05
CA LYS A 164 -16.26 -3.82 12.17
C LYS A 164 -15.78 -4.32 13.53
N PHE A 165 -14.98 -5.39 13.55
CA PHE A 165 -14.49 -6.03 14.79
C PHE A 165 -13.09 -5.57 15.16
N ASP A 166 -12.61 -5.98 16.34
CA ASP A 166 -11.24 -5.69 16.76
C ASP A 166 -10.22 -6.33 15.81
N HIS A 167 -9.35 -5.48 15.31
CA HIS A 167 -8.38 -5.81 14.27
C HIS A 167 -7.36 -6.89 14.69
N GLN A 168 -6.99 -6.97 15.97
CA GLN A 168 -5.94 -7.90 16.39
C GLN A 168 -6.43 -9.36 16.41
N SER A 169 -7.71 -9.55 16.70
CA SER A 169 -8.31 -10.88 16.83
C SER A 169 -8.55 -11.60 15.49
N TYR A 170 -8.68 -10.83 14.38
CA TYR A 170 -9.05 -11.37 13.05
C TYR A 170 -8.02 -11.06 11.97
N PHE A 171 -6.79 -10.77 12.34
CA PHE A 171 -5.76 -10.40 11.35
C PHE A 171 -5.45 -11.55 10.36
N GLY A 172 -5.41 -12.78 10.85
CA GLY A 172 -5.24 -13.97 9.99
C GLY A 172 -6.34 -14.10 8.94
N ASP A 173 -7.60 -13.89 9.35
CA ASP A 173 -8.75 -13.93 8.44
C ASP A 173 -8.68 -12.81 7.40
N GLN A 174 -8.29 -11.60 7.81
CA GLN A 174 -8.09 -10.47 6.90
C GLN A 174 -6.99 -10.76 5.86
N ILE A 175 -5.86 -11.35 6.27
CA ILE A 175 -4.80 -11.79 5.35
C ILE A 175 -5.33 -12.86 4.39
N GLY A 176 -6.08 -13.83 4.88
CA GLY A 176 -6.69 -14.88 4.05
C GLY A 176 -7.62 -14.31 2.98
N LEU A 177 -8.54 -13.41 3.37
CA LEU A 177 -9.47 -12.76 2.44
C LEU A 177 -8.74 -11.85 1.44
N LEU A 178 -7.76 -11.07 1.90
CA LEU A 178 -6.92 -10.25 1.01
C LEU A 178 -6.18 -11.12 0.00
N THR A 179 -5.62 -12.26 0.43
CA THR A 179 -4.95 -13.23 -0.44
C THR A 179 -5.91 -13.78 -1.50
N GLN A 180 -7.16 -14.09 -1.13
CA GLN A 180 -8.18 -14.54 -2.09
C GLN A 180 -8.51 -13.45 -3.13
N ILE A 181 -8.68 -12.19 -2.71
CA ILE A 181 -8.90 -11.06 -3.61
C ILE A 181 -7.73 -10.95 -4.59
N LEU A 182 -6.50 -10.88 -4.08
CA LEU A 182 -5.30 -10.72 -4.90
C LEU A 182 -5.12 -11.89 -5.89
N SER A 183 -5.35 -13.13 -5.46
CA SER A 183 -5.28 -14.32 -6.31
C SER A 183 -6.35 -14.31 -7.40
N LEU A 184 -7.56 -13.85 -7.08
CA LEU A 184 -8.63 -13.70 -8.07
C LEU A 184 -8.24 -12.63 -9.10
N LEU A 185 -7.77 -11.47 -8.70
CA LEU A 185 -7.34 -10.41 -9.60
C LEU A 185 -6.15 -10.85 -10.47
N ALA A 186 -5.17 -11.54 -9.90
CA ALA A 186 -3.97 -12.00 -10.58
C ALA A 186 -4.31 -12.92 -11.76
N ARG A 187 -5.30 -13.80 -11.62
CA ARG A 187 -5.76 -14.69 -12.71
C ARG A 187 -6.41 -13.95 -13.88
N HIS A 188 -6.83 -12.70 -13.69
CA HIS A 188 -7.45 -11.86 -14.71
C HIS A 188 -6.51 -10.79 -15.26
N THR A 189 -5.24 -10.79 -14.83
CA THR A 189 -4.21 -9.97 -15.47
C THR A 189 -3.68 -10.64 -16.75
N PRO A 190 -3.10 -9.86 -17.67
CA PRO A 190 -2.37 -10.44 -18.79
C PRO A 190 -1.35 -11.48 -18.29
N ARG A 191 -1.22 -12.56 -19.07
CA ARG A 191 -0.24 -13.61 -18.74
C ARG A 191 1.13 -12.95 -18.48
N PRO A 192 1.78 -13.27 -17.35
CA PRO A 192 3.11 -12.73 -17.11
C PRO A 192 4.02 -13.07 -18.29
N PRO A 193 4.79 -12.11 -18.83
CA PRO A 193 5.82 -12.45 -19.77
C PRO A 193 6.70 -13.51 -19.13
N THR A 194 7.20 -14.45 -19.91
CA THR A 194 8.15 -15.47 -19.45
C THR A 194 9.18 -14.75 -18.57
N ALA A 195 9.22 -15.13 -17.31
CA ALA A 195 9.94 -14.38 -16.29
C ALA A 195 11.42 -14.27 -16.71
N THR A 196 11.84 -13.08 -17.13
CA THR A 196 13.25 -12.86 -17.41
C THR A 196 14.00 -12.92 -16.08
N PRO A 197 15.20 -13.53 -16.04
CA PRO A 197 16.02 -13.61 -14.82
C PRO A 197 16.18 -12.25 -14.13
N GLY A 198 16.27 -11.15 -14.91
CA GLY A 198 16.37 -9.78 -14.39
C GLY A 198 15.15 -9.32 -13.60
N ASN A 199 13.92 -9.64 -14.04
CA ASN A 199 12.69 -9.26 -13.35
C ASN A 199 12.49 -10.04 -12.05
N ILE A 200 12.89 -11.32 -12.03
CA ILE A 200 12.86 -12.15 -10.81
C ILE A 200 13.86 -11.60 -9.79
N ARG A 201 15.09 -11.30 -10.23
CA ARG A 201 16.14 -10.75 -9.37
C ARG A 201 15.74 -9.41 -8.78
N ALA A 202 15.14 -8.52 -9.58
CA ALA A 202 14.66 -7.22 -9.11
C ALA A 202 13.56 -7.34 -8.04
N ARG A 203 12.56 -8.20 -8.26
CA ARG A 203 11.50 -8.46 -7.27
C ARG A 203 12.05 -9.03 -5.98
N ARG A 204 12.90 -10.05 -6.09
CA ARG A 204 13.54 -10.70 -4.95
C ARG A 204 14.39 -9.72 -4.14
N ALA A 205 15.13 -8.82 -4.81
CA ALA A 205 15.93 -7.80 -4.15
C ALA A 205 15.07 -6.89 -3.26
N VAL A 206 13.92 -6.42 -3.74
CA VAL A 206 13.00 -5.59 -2.94
C VAL A 206 12.40 -6.38 -1.78
N SER A 207 11.93 -7.60 -2.03
CA SER A 207 11.34 -8.45 -0.99
C SER A 207 12.32 -8.78 0.13
N VAL A 208 13.56 -9.14 -0.22
CA VAL A 208 14.64 -9.40 0.77
C VAL A 208 14.97 -8.14 1.57
N ALA A 209 15.06 -6.97 0.93
CA ALA A 209 15.35 -5.72 1.61
C ALA A 209 14.23 -5.29 2.56
N LEU A 210 12.95 -5.44 2.15
CA LEU A 210 11.79 -5.22 3.01
C LEU A 210 11.88 -6.11 4.25
N LYS A 211 12.12 -7.41 4.04
CA LYS A 211 12.29 -8.36 5.15
C LYS A 211 13.43 -7.97 6.08
N CYS A 212 14.60 -7.61 5.55
CA CYS A 212 15.73 -7.16 6.37
C CYS A 212 15.40 -5.96 7.25
N ILE A 213 14.70 -4.95 6.69
CA ILE A 213 14.29 -3.75 7.43
C ILE A 213 13.23 -4.09 8.47
N ASP A 214 12.24 -4.91 8.11
CA ASP A 214 11.11 -5.25 8.97
C ASP A 214 11.50 -6.15 10.14
N ASP A 215 12.42 -7.11 9.91
CA ASP A 215 12.91 -8.02 10.96
C ASP A 215 13.82 -7.29 11.96
N ALA A 216 14.57 -6.29 11.52
CA ALA A 216 15.54 -5.59 12.36
C ALA A 216 15.59 -4.07 12.06
N PRO A 217 14.51 -3.31 12.33
CA PRO A 217 14.47 -1.88 12.00
C PRO A 217 15.47 -1.04 12.80
N ALA A 218 15.81 -1.47 14.02
CA ALA A 218 16.79 -0.79 14.86
C ALA A 218 18.25 -0.96 14.38
N LYS A 219 18.53 -1.95 13.54
CA LYS A 219 19.87 -2.19 13.02
C LYS A 219 20.36 -1.00 12.19
N GLY A 220 21.66 -0.71 12.24
CA GLY A 220 22.32 0.37 11.51
C GLY A 220 22.35 0.19 9.98
N TRP A 221 21.20 -0.06 9.37
CA TRP A 221 21.08 -0.20 7.93
C TRP A 221 21.45 1.10 7.21
N THR A 222 22.26 0.98 6.18
CA THR A 222 22.56 2.03 5.20
C THR A 222 22.07 1.61 3.83
N LEU A 223 21.96 2.56 2.90
CA LEU A 223 21.60 2.24 1.51
C LEU A 223 22.56 1.21 0.90
N SER A 224 23.87 1.42 1.12
CA SER A 224 24.91 0.51 0.61
C SER A 224 24.80 -0.89 1.23
N SER A 225 24.58 -1.01 2.55
CA SER A 225 24.46 -2.31 3.20
C SER A 225 23.24 -3.10 2.75
N LEU A 226 22.12 -2.41 2.48
CA LEU A 226 20.92 -3.04 1.92
C LEU A 226 21.13 -3.47 0.48
N ALA A 227 21.75 -2.63 -0.34
CA ALA A 227 22.05 -2.93 -1.75
C ALA A 227 23.01 -4.10 -1.90
N SER A 228 24.08 -4.14 -1.09
CA SER A 228 25.02 -5.26 -1.03
C SER A 228 24.35 -6.58 -0.59
N ARG A 229 23.38 -6.51 0.32
CA ARG A 229 22.62 -7.69 0.77
C ARG A 229 21.85 -8.38 -0.34
N VAL A 230 21.47 -7.64 -1.35
CA VAL A 230 20.68 -8.10 -2.51
C VAL A 230 21.50 -8.13 -3.81
N ASP A 231 22.79 -7.89 -3.72
CA ASP A 231 23.77 -7.93 -4.82
C ASP A 231 23.33 -7.05 -6.02
N VAL A 232 23.03 -5.77 -5.73
CA VAL A 232 22.73 -4.74 -6.73
C VAL A 232 23.41 -3.43 -6.38
N GLU A 233 23.63 -2.58 -7.40
CA GLU A 233 24.21 -1.25 -7.21
C GLU A 233 23.23 -0.35 -6.42
N ALA A 234 23.75 0.49 -5.51
CA ALA A 234 22.97 1.26 -4.54
C ALA A 234 21.97 2.24 -5.18
N THR A 235 22.38 2.93 -6.24
CA THR A 235 21.50 3.89 -6.95
C THR A 235 20.39 3.16 -7.69
N TYR A 236 20.70 2.05 -8.35
CA TYR A 236 19.71 1.20 -9.00
C TYR A 236 18.77 0.60 -7.98
N PHE A 237 19.28 0.06 -6.87
CA PHE A 237 18.47 -0.46 -5.77
C PHE A 237 17.51 0.59 -5.21
N SER A 238 17.98 1.82 -4.95
CA SER A 238 17.15 2.90 -4.45
C SER A 238 15.98 3.23 -5.37
N ARG A 239 16.21 3.30 -6.68
CA ARG A 239 15.16 3.52 -7.70
C ARG A 239 14.17 2.36 -7.75
N LEU A 240 14.68 1.13 -7.75
CA LEU A 240 13.89 -0.09 -7.76
C LEU A 240 12.99 -0.19 -6.53
N PHE A 241 13.57 0.01 -5.34
CA PHE A 241 12.85 -0.04 -4.07
C PHE A 241 11.77 1.05 -4.01
N ARG A 242 12.12 2.30 -4.39
CA ARG A 242 11.14 3.40 -4.42
C ARG A 242 10.00 3.13 -5.40
N ALA A 243 10.29 2.59 -6.57
CA ALA A 243 9.27 2.21 -7.54
C ALA A 243 8.34 1.12 -6.99
N ALA A 244 8.90 0.14 -6.24
CA ALA A 244 8.15 -0.96 -5.69
C ALA A 244 7.36 -0.61 -4.42
N VAL A 245 7.91 0.24 -3.55
CA VAL A 245 7.41 0.52 -2.19
C VAL A 245 6.79 1.92 -2.09
N GLY A 246 7.04 2.79 -3.07
CA GLY A 246 6.62 4.19 -3.07
C GLY A 246 7.54 5.12 -2.26
N LEU A 247 8.38 4.58 -1.40
CA LEU A 247 9.32 5.30 -0.56
C LEU A 247 10.76 4.85 -0.83
N PRO A 248 11.75 5.76 -0.74
CA PRO A 248 13.16 5.35 -0.72
C PRO A 248 13.46 4.41 0.46
N PRO A 249 14.45 3.50 0.36
CA PRO A 249 14.76 2.52 1.41
C PRO A 249 14.95 3.13 2.79
N MET A 250 15.71 4.23 2.89
CA MET A 250 15.99 4.90 4.17
C MET A 250 14.76 5.64 4.73
N SER A 251 13.84 6.08 3.90
CA SER A 251 12.55 6.65 4.34
C SER A 251 11.62 5.56 4.85
N TYR A 252 11.62 4.40 4.21
CA TYR A 252 10.89 3.22 4.70
C TYR A 252 11.46 2.74 6.05
N LEU A 253 12.78 2.61 6.19
CA LEU A 253 13.43 2.28 7.45
C LEU A 253 13.03 3.26 8.57
N ARG A 254 13.07 4.57 8.29
CA ARG A 254 12.67 5.60 9.26
C ARG A 254 11.22 5.41 9.71
N ARG A 255 10.31 5.13 8.78
CA ARG A 255 8.90 4.83 9.08
C ARG A 255 8.78 3.61 10.00
N ARG A 256 9.48 2.51 9.69
CA ARG A 256 9.46 1.29 10.53
C ARG A 256 9.99 1.52 11.94
N ARG A 257 11.04 2.31 12.09
CA ARG A 257 11.56 2.75 13.40
C ARG A 257 10.53 3.57 14.19
N LEU A 258 9.83 4.49 13.53
CA LEU A 258 8.77 5.28 14.16
C LEU A 258 7.60 4.40 14.63
N GLU A 259 7.19 3.41 13.84
CA GLU A 259 6.17 2.44 14.23
C GLU A 259 6.62 1.61 15.45
N MET A 260 7.87 1.14 15.46
CA MET A 260 8.46 0.47 16.61
C MET A 260 8.45 1.39 17.86
N ALA A 261 8.85 2.65 17.71
CA ALA A 261 8.81 3.62 18.80
C ALA A 261 7.40 3.83 19.36
N THR A 262 6.36 3.89 18.53
CA THR A 262 4.96 3.99 19.02
C THR A 262 4.53 2.77 19.83
N THR A 263 5.00 1.58 19.48
CA THR A 263 4.75 0.35 20.26
C THR A 263 5.47 0.40 21.61
N LEU A 264 6.72 0.85 21.64
CA LEU A 264 7.50 1.01 22.87
C LEU A 264 6.94 2.11 23.77
N LEU A 265 6.43 3.23 23.22
CA LEU A 265 5.82 4.31 23.98
C LEU A 265 4.55 3.90 24.75
N ARG A 266 3.90 2.81 24.34
CA ARG A 266 2.75 2.24 25.07
C ARG A 266 3.17 1.46 26.32
N ARG A 267 4.45 1.10 26.44
CA ARG A 267 5.03 0.52 27.66
C ARG A 267 5.43 1.66 28.58
N ASP A 268 4.87 1.69 29.76
CA ASP A 268 4.99 2.81 30.70
C ASP A 268 6.36 2.91 31.40
N ASP A 269 7.20 1.91 31.26
CA ASP A 269 8.44 1.67 31.98
C ASP A 269 9.70 2.24 31.31
N LEU A 270 9.65 2.60 30.01
CA LEU A 270 10.83 3.05 29.29
C LEU A 270 10.96 4.59 29.27
N ALA A 271 12.16 5.13 29.56
CA ALA A 271 12.44 6.53 29.33
C ALA A 271 12.33 6.89 27.83
N ILE A 272 11.98 8.14 27.49
CA ILE A 272 11.81 8.57 26.08
C ILE A 272 13.10 8.39 25.29
N GLY A 273 14.26 8.66 25.92
CA GLY A 273 15.58 8.43 25.30
C GLY A 273 15.81 6.95 24.96
N ASP A 274 15.46 6.05 25.89
CA ASP A 274 15.62 4.60 25.72
C ASP A 274 14.69 4.07 24.61
N VAL A 275 13.48 4.62 24.49
CA VAL A 275 12.59 4.31 23.35
C VAL A 275 13.25 4.68 22.03
N GLY A 276 13.88 5.87 21.96
CA GLY A 276 14.61 6.31 20.77
C GLY A 276 15.77 5.36 20.45
N ALA A 277 16.62 5.07 21.43
CA ALA A 277 17.76 4.17 21.27
C ALA A 277 17.34 2.77 20.83
N THR A 278 16.36 2.17 21.52
CA THR A 278 15.80 0.84 21.18
C THR A 278 15.19 0.81 19.77
N ALA A 279 14.61 1.91 19.32
CA ALA A 279 14.05 2.02 17.97
C ALA A 279 15.10 2.38 16.89
N GLY A 280 16.39 2.49 17.26
CA GLY A 280 17.50 2.69 16.34
C GLY A 280 17.92 4.15 16.15
N TRP A 281 17.56 5.05 17.09
CA TRP A 281 18.05 6.44 17.15
C TRP A 281 18.87 6.67 18.42
N PRO A 282 20.19 6.63 18.32
CA PRO A 282 21.04 6.87 19.49
C PRO A 282 20.94 8.32 20.02
N ASP A 283 20.59 9.29 19.16
CA ASP A 283 20.37 10.69 19.54
C ASP A 283 18.89 10.94 19.88
N ALA A 284 18.60 11.18 21.17
CA ALA A 284 17.24 11.39 21.69
C ALA A 284 16.59 12.69 21.15
N ASN A 285 17.39 13.73 20.86
CA ASN A 285 16.89 14.98 20.30
C ASN A 285 16.50 14.81 18.82
N TYR A 286 17.33 14.10 18.06
CA TYR A 286 17.02 13.76 16.68
C TYR A 286 15.79 12.84 16.59
N PHE A 287 15.69 11.85 17.48
CA PHE A 287 14.49 11.03 17.62
C PHE A 287 13.23 11.88 17.85
N SER A 288 13.27 12.76 18.88
CA SER A 288 12.12 13.57 19.27
C SER A 288 11.67 14.52 18.15
N ARG A 289 12.60 15.14 17.42
CA ARG A 289 12.32 15.97 16.25
C ARG A 289 11.70 15.15 15.12
N THR A 290 12.28 14.00 14.81
CA THR A 290 11.79 13.10 13.74
C THR A 290 10.39 12.58 14.07
N PHE A 291 10.15 12.20 15.31
CA PHE A 291 8.86 11.75 15.81
C PHE A 291 7.81 12.87 15.72
N ARG A 292 8.16 14.09 16.19
CA ARG A 292 7.25 15.24 16.12
C ARG A 292 6.92 15.62 14.68
N ASN A 293 7.89 15.63 13.79
CA ASN A 293 7.66 15.93 12.37
C ASN A 293 6.72 14.91 11.70
N HIS A 294 6.78 13.66 12.15
CA HIS A 294 5.94 12.61 11.58
C HIS A 294 4.54 12.53 12.21
N PHE A 295 4.43 12.77 13.54
CA PHE A 295 3.17 12.61 14.29
C PHE A 295 2.49 13.90 14.67
N GLY A 296 3.11 15.06 14.41
CA GLY A 296 2.61 16.37 14.83
C GLY A 296 2.72 16.64 16.33
N MET A 297 3.25 15.69 17.12
CA MET A 297 3.39 15.81 18.57
C MET A 297 4.65 15.11 19.10
N THR A 298 5.15 15.54 20.27
CA THR A 298 6.32 14.92 20.91
C THR A 298 6.02 13.49 21.37
N PRO A 299 7.06 12.62 21.53
CA PRO A 299 6.90 11.27 22.06
C PRO A 299 6.21 11.25 23.44
N SER A 300 6.57 12.21 24.33
CA SER A 300 5.96 12.32 25.67
C SER A 300 4.45 12.60 25.59
N ARG A 301 4.06 13.56 24.73
CA ARG A 301 2.62 13.89 24.53
C ARG A 301 1.86 12.72 23.89
N TYR A 302 2.50 11.99 22.99
CA TYR A 302 1.92 10.78 22.41
C TYR A 302 1.65 9.72 23.49
N ARG A 303 2.60 9.46 24.39
CA ARG A 303 2.45 8.54 25.52
C ARG A 303 1.31 8.96 26.44
N GLN A 304 1.28 10.26 26.85
CA GLN A 304 0.24 10.80 27.72
C GLN A 304 -1.16 10.59 27.13
N ARG A 305 -1.36 10.91 25.86
CA ARG A 305 -2.65 10.72 25.19
C ARG A 305 -3.12 9.26 25.16
N PHE A 306 -2.18 8.33 25.16
CA PHE A 306 -2.48 6.90 25.23
C PHE A 306 -2.89 6.45 26.63
N ARG A 307 -2.32 7.08 27.69
CA ARG A 307 -2.73 6.83 29.09
C ARG A 307 -4.13 7.36 29.35
N GLU A 308 -4.41 8.58 28.93
CA GLU A 308 -5.74 9.21 29.07
C GLU A 308 -6.85 8.41 28.37
N GLY A 309 -6.59 7.79 27.22
CA GLY A 309 -7.54 6.92 26.51
C GLY A 309 -7.73 5.53 27.13
N ARG A 310 -6.94 5.13 28.14
CA ARG A 310 -7.06 3.86 28.89
C ARG A 310 -7.90 3.95 30.16
N HIS A 311 -8.24 5.15 30.62
CA HIS A 311 -9.15 5.39 31.71
C HIS A 311 -10.40 6.11 31.17
N PRO A 312 -11.41 5.39 30.66
CA PRO A 312 -12.76 5.90 30.68
C PRO A 312 -13.20 5.84 32.16
N GLY A 313 -13.43 7.01 32.79
CA GLY A 313 -14.04 7.12 34.14
C GLY A 313 -15.42 6.49 34.16
#